data_50db59a0d452707d1b1118c6ac3b82c0
#
_entry.id   50db59a0d452707d1b1118c6ac3b82c0
#
_cell.length_a   1.000
_cell.length_b   1.000
_cell.length_c   1.000
_cell.angle_alpha   90.00
_cell.angle_beta   90.00
_cell.angle_gamma   90.00
#
_symmetry.space_group_name_H-M   'P 1'
#
loop_
_entity.id
_entity.type
_entity.pdbx_description
1 polymer ?
#
loop_
_entity_poly.entity_id
_entity_poly.type
_entity_poly.pdbx_seq_one_letter_code
_entity_poly.pdbx_strand_id
1 'polypeptide(L)'
;MLQTTRMDLLRCANPESPAGGRCLGCLDENDDALTCRDCGVRYSVVRGVPVIKRADGEEAESWFESMYQGRSRHDDVATEYLRPEREFMARFVIDHGLRGPSLEVGCGTGCFAEIMPDYIGLEYSLSSLLAEGFESASRVCGDARWLPLADQSVECVFSFNTLEHVPDVGTAFSEMDRVLRRGGYLVLKPAWHCTRYITELIPILSYAELNVRQKLVKALLPLIRSKVYKCLTRVPVRIARRIASSANAPLRWGRLTPYHGEAWISDADAVASIDCHEGILYYVNRGYTCLSHPTGIRQILAGHDLVVLQKG
;
A
#
# COMPACT_ATOMS: atom_id res chain seq x y z
N MET A 1 2.41 28.45 -1.55
CA MET A 1 3.79 27.92 -1.56
C MET A 1 3.82 26.58 -0.87
N LEU A 2 4.30 25.56 -1.57
CA LEU A 2 4.48 24.20 -1.07
C LEU A 2 5.74 24.15 -0.17
N GLN A 3 5.69 24.71 1.03
CA GLN A 3 6.87 24.86 1.89
C GLN A 3 7.47 23.55 2.43
N THR A 4 6.75 22.43 2.36
CA THR A 4 7.16 21.15 2.93
C THR A 4 7.24 20.01 1.92
N THR A 5 6.68 20.15 0.73
CA THR A 5 6.64 19.07 -0.26
C THR A 5 7.93 19.01 -1.08
N ARG A 6 8.49 17.82 -1.23
CA ARG A 6 9.71 17.55 -2.03
C ARG A 6 9.41 17.67 -3.54
N MET A 7 9.23 18.93 -4.02
CA MET A 7 8.95 19.24 -5.42
C MET A 7 9.99 18.68 -6.39
N ASP A 8 11.24 18.61 -5.97
CA ASP A 8 12.34 18.04 -6.77
C ASP A 8 12.12 16.57 -7.13
N LEU A 9 11.41 15.82 -6.28
CA LEU A 9 11.09 14.42 -6.50
C LEU A 9 9.77 14.19 -7.22
N LEU A 10 8.84 15.17 -7.20
CA LEU A 10 7.52 15.00 -7.78
C LEU A 10 7.58 14.90 -9.31
N ARG A 11 6.72 14.05 -9.85
CA ARG A 11 6.56 13.83 -11.29
C ARG A 11 5.09 13.75 -11.66
N CYS A 12 4.83 14.04 -12.92
CA CYS A 12 3.52 13.86 -13.52
C CYS A 12 3.07 12.39 -13.44
N ALA A 13 1.84 12.14 -13.05
CA ALA A 13 1.25 10.81 -12.99
C ALA A 13 0.19 10.59 -14.07
N ASN A 14 0.20 11.39 -15.15
CA ASN A 14 -0.74 11.21 -16.25
C ASN A 14 -0.46 9.89 -16.99
N PRO A 15 -1.41 8.93 -16.99
CA PRO A 15 -1.21 7.63 -17.64
C PRO A 15 -1.28 7.73 -19.18
N GLU A 16 -1.83 8.80 -19.71
CA GLU A 16 -2.05 9.02 -21.13
C GLU A 16 -1.21 10.20 -21.63
N SER A 17 0.09 9.98 -21.78
CA SER A 17 0.96 10.99 -22.37
C SER A 17 0.67 11.16 -23.88
N PRO A 18 0.68 12.38 -24.42
CA PRO A 18 0.64 12.60 -25.88
C PRO A 18 1.76 11.88 -26.64
N ALA A 19 2.86 11.56 -25.98
CA ALA A 19 3.97 10.80 -26.57
C ALA A 19 3.76 9.27 -26.50
N GLY A 20 2.62 8.80 -26.00
CA GLY A 20 2.32 7.39 -25.73
C GLY A 20 2.85 6.92 -24.37
N GLY A 21 2.04 6.14 -23.65
CA GLY A 21 2.37 5.63 -22.33
C GLY A 21 2.24 6.68 -21.22
N ARG A 22 2.83 6.39 -20.07
CA ARG A 22 2.76 7.23 -18.88
C ARG A 22 3.71 8.42 -18.96
N CYS A 23 3.22 9.60 -18.55
CA CYS A 23 4.06 10.77 -18.35
C CYS A 23 4.72 10.76 -16.97
N LEU A 24 6.03 11.03 -16.94
CA LEU A 24 6.81 11.24 -15.72
C LEU A 24 7.54 12.60 -15.77
N GLY A 25 6.97 13.57 -16.50
CA GLY A 25 7.53 14.91 -16.68
C GLY A 25 7.65 15.67 -15.36
N CYS A 26 8.58 16.60 -15.32
CA CYS A 26 8.74 17.52 -14.20
C CYS A 26 7.52 18.43 -14.07
N LEU A 27 7.24 18.83 -12.83
CA LEU A 27 6.12 19.71 -12.50
C LEU A 27 6.64 21.12 -12.16
N ASP A 28 6.01 22.14 -12.72
CA ASP A 28 6.21 23.53 -12.34
C ASP A 28 5.10 23.98 -11.40
N GLU A 29 5.48 24.66 -10.31
CA GLU A 29 4.54 25.27 -9.38
C GLU A 29 4.10 26.65 -9.93
N ASN A 30 2.80 26.80 -10.13
CA ASN A 30 2.17 28.03 -10.60
C ASN A 30 0.98 28.35 -9.70
N ASP A 31 1.11 29.33 -8.81
CA ASP A 31 0.08 29.71 -7.84
C ASP A 31 -0.43 28.50 -7.03
N ASP A 32 -1.69 28.09 -7.24
CA ASP A 32 -2.33 26.97 -6.56
C ASP A 32 -2.41 25.69 -7.43
N ALA A 33 -1.50 25.54 -8.38
CA ALA A 33 -1.48 24.39 -9.27
C ALA A 33 -0.05 23.94 -9.63
N LEU A 34 0.07 22.66 -9.97
CA LEU A 34 1.26 22.09 -10.59
C LEU A 34 0.97 21.81 -12.06
N THR A 35 1.85 22.25 -12.96
CA THR A 35 1.70 22.01 -14.39
C THR A 35 2.84 21.16 -14.91
N CYS A 36 2.52 20.08 -15.60
CA CYS A 36 3.53 19.21 -16.22
C CYS A 36 4.17 19.91 -17.42
N ARG A 37 5.51 19.94 -17.47
CA ARG A 37 6.28 20.51 -18.59
C ARG A 37 6.10 19.74 -19.88
N ASP A 38 5.89 18.42 -19.81
CA ASP A 38 5.90 17.56 -20.99
C ASP A 38 4.50 17.37 -21.60
N CYS A 39 3.46 17.19 -20.79
CA CYS A 39 2.11 16.93 -21.28
C CYS A 39 1.09 18.04 -20.98
N GLY A 40 1.47 19.08 -20.25
CA GLY A 40 0.62 20.23 -19.96
C GLY A 40 -0.51 19.98 -18.96
N VAL A 41 -0.65 18.74 -18.42
CA VAL A 41 -1.67 18.45 -17.41
C VAL A 41 -1.44 19.27 -16.16
N ARG A 42 -2.54 19.82 -15.61
CA ARG A 42 -2.54 20.61 -14.37
C ARG A 42 -3.12 19.81 -13.22
N TYR A 43 -2.47 19.89 -12.08
CA TYR A 43 -2.88 19.30 -10.81
C TYR A 43 -3.15 20.41 -9.81
N SER A 44 -4.26 20.32 -9.08
CA SER A 44 -4.59 21.29 -8.03
C SER A 44 -3.69 21.12 -6.81
N VAL A 45 -3.48 22.21 -6.08
CA VAL A 45 -2.85 22.22 -4.77
C VAL A 45 -3.88 22.71 -3.76
N VAL A 46 -4.28 21.85 -2.81
CA VAL A 46 -5.31 22.15 -1.84
C VAL A 46 -4.67 22.27 -0.45
N ARG A 47 -4.67 23.47 0.13
CA ARG A 47 -4.05 23.73 1.44
C ARG A 47 -2.61 23.21 1.53
N GLY A 48 -1.84 23.41 0.46
CA GLY A 48 -0.45 22.98 0.37
C GLY A 48 -0.23 21.49 0.06
N VAL A 49 -1.29 20.73 -0.23
CA VAL A 49 -1.23 19.32 -0.63
C VAL A 49 -1.44 19.22 -2.14
N PRO A 50 -0.45 18.74 -2.92
CA PRO A 50 -0.64 18.45 -4.34
C PRO A 50 -1.60 17.27 -4.51
N VAL A 51 -2.57 17.43 -5.42
CA VAL A 51 -3.55 16.38 -5.75
C VAL A 51 -3.18 15.79 -7.11
N ILE A 52 -2.38 14.73 -7.09
CA ILE A 52 -1.81 14.09 -8.30
C ILE A 52 -2.41 12.68 -8.42
N LYS A 53 -3.71 12.61 -8.66
CA LYS A 53 -4.43 11.35 -8.87
C LYS A 53 -5.36 11.43 -10.08
N ARG A 54 -5.75 10.27 -10.61
CA ARG A 54 -6.85 10.18 -11.60
C ARG A 54 -8.21 10.31 -10.89
N ALA A 55 -9.16 10.83 -11.60
CA ALA A 55 -10.56 10.92 -11.17
C ALA A 55 -11.36 9.63 -11.52
N ASP A 56 -10.75 8.45 -11.42
CA ASP A 56 -11.39 7.17 -11.70
C ASP A 56 -11.63 6.40 -10.39
N GLY A 57 -12.87 6.21 -10.05
CA GLY A 57 -13.27 5.41 -8.86
C GLY A 57 -14.09 6.18 -7.84
N GLU A 58 -15.06 6.95 -8.28
CA GLU A 58 -15.88 7.84 -7.44
C GLU A 58 -16.47 7.16 -6.18
N GLU A 59 -16.90 5.90 -6.26
CA GLU A 59 -17.52 5.21 -5.13
C GLU A 59 -16.50 4.88 -4.02
N ALA A 60 -15.36 4.30 -4.38
CA ALA A 60 -14.28 4.00 -3.43
C ALA A 60 -13.68 5.30 -2.87
N GLU A 61 -13.51 6.32 -3.72
CA GLU A 61 -13.03 7.63 -3.30
C GLU A 61 -13.98 8.26 -2.27
N SER A 62 -15.27 8.26 -2.54
CA SER A 62 -16.29 8.79 -1.64
C SER A 62 -16.29 8.07 -0.28
N TRP A 63 -16.11 6.74 -0.27
CA TRP A 63 -16.08 5.95 0.95
C TRP A 63 -14.83 6.27 1.80
N PHE A 64 -13.63 6.32 1.21
CA PHE A 64 -12.42 6.68 1.92
C PHE A 64 -12.44 8.12 2.41
N GLU A 65 -12.93 9.07 1.60
CA GLU A 65 -13.08 10.46 2.02
C GLU A 65 -14.02 10.58 3.23
N SER A 66 -15.16 9.88 3.24
CA SER A 66 -16.10 9.91 4.36
C SER A 66 -15.51 9.31 5.64
N MET A 67 -14.66 8.29 5.52
CA MET A 67 -14.04 7.61 6.64
C MET A 67 -13.05 8.51 7.39
N TYR A 68 -12.40 9.45 6.69
CA TYR A 68 -11.41 10.36 7.28
C TYR A 68 -11.96 11.75 7.62
N GLN A 69 -13.20 12.08 7.26
CA GLN A 69 -13.80 13.38 7.57
C GLN A 69 -13.81 13.64 9.08
N GLY A 70 -13.26 14.80 9.48
CA GLY A 70 -13.26 15.25 10.87
C GLY A 70 -12.30 14.49 11.80
N ARG A 71 -11.44 13.61 11.28
CA ARG A 71 -10.39 12.96 12.07
C ARG A 71 -9.21 13.91 12.29
N SER A 72 -8.64 13.86 13.50
CA SER A 72 -7.37 14.49 13.84
C SER A 72 -6.28 13.42 13.94
N ARG A 73 -5.05 13.78 13.63
CA ARG A 73 -3.88 12.92 13.82
C ARG A 73 -3.71 12.49 15.29
N HIS A 74 -4.06 13.37 16.22
CA HIS A 74 -3.90 13.12 17.65
C HIS A 74 -4.95 12.16 18.22
N ASP A 75 -6.12 12.10 17.58
CA ASP A 75 -7.23 11.22 17.96
C ASP A 75 -7.18 9.90 17.17
N ASP A 76 -6.12 9.66 16.40
CA ASP A 76 -6.07 8.55 15.46
C ASP A 76 -5.81 7.21 16.17
N VAL A 77 -6.82 6.39 16.19
CA VAL A 77 -6.76 4.98 16.63
C VAL A 77 -5.67 4.21 15.87
N ALA A 78 -5.33 4.65 14.65
CA ALA A 78 -4.27 4.03 13.86
C ALA A 78 -2.89 4.14 14.54
N THR A 79 -2.61 5.22 15.23
CA THR A 79 -1.32 5.40 15.96
C THR A 79 -1.13 4.32 17.03
N GLU A 80 -2.18 3.99 17.78
CA GLU A 80 -2.14 2.94 18.80
C GLU A 80 -2.14 1.54 18.16
N TYR A 81 -2.96 1.34 17.14
CA TYR A 81 -3.05 0.09 16.41
C TYR A 81 -1.73 -0.28 15.71
N LEU A 82 -1.01 0.72 15.15
CA LEU A 82 0.28 0.55 14.47
C LEU A 82 1.48 0.74 15.40
N ARG A 83 1.29 0.77 16.72
CA ARG A 83 2.40 0.92 17.67
C ARG A 83 3.55 -0.08 17.45
N PRO A 84 3.32 -1.39 17.24
CA PRO A 84 4.41 -2.33 16.99
C PRO A 84 5.21 -2.00 15.73
N GLU A 85 4.54 -1.57 14.66
CA GLU A 85 5.16 -1.16 13.40
C GLU A 85 5.94 0.14 13.58
N ARG A 86 5.43 1.09 14.34
CA ARG A 86 6.11 2.35 14.67
C ARG A 86 7.40 2.09 15.46
N GLU A 87 7.35 1.25 16.49
CA GLU A 87 8.53 0.84 17.25
C GLU A 87 9.55 0.09 16.39
N PHE A 88 9.08 -0.76 15.49
CA PHE A 88 9.92 -1.44 14.50
C PHE A 88 10.61 -0.42 13.59
N MET A 89 9.86 0.50 12.96
CA MET A 89 10.41 1.48 12.02
C MET A 89 11.38 2.44 12.70
N ALA A 90 11.12 2.87 13.93
CA ALA A 90 12.04 3.71 14.70
C ALA A 90 13.42 3.04 14.90
N ARG A 91 13.42 1.74 15.26
CA ARG A 91 14.66 0.95 15.36
C ARG A 91 15.29 0.73 13.99
N PHE A 92 14.48 0.41 12.99
CA PHE A 92 14.94 0.14 11.63
C PHE A 92 15.70 1.34 11.02
N VAL A 93 15.21 2.57 11.25
CA VAL A 93 15.90 3.80 10.83
C VAL A 93 17.31 3.89 11.44
N ILE A 94 17.44 3.57 12.72
CA ILE A 94 18.72 3.62 13.45
C ILE A 94 19.65 2.50 12.96
N ASP A 95 19.17 1.27 12.92
CA ASP A 95 19.95 0.06 12.62
C ASP A 95 20.51 0.08 11.19
N HIS A 96 19.77 0.68 10.26
CA HIS A 96 20.17 0.79 8.85
C HIS A 96 20.70 2.18 8.46
N GLY A 97 20.74 3.13 9.39
CA GLY A 97 21.27 4.47 9.17
C GLY A 97 20.53 5.25 8.09
N LEU A 98 19.19 5.09 7.98
CA LEU A 98 18.38 5.77 6.98
C LEU A 98 18.42 7.29 7.19
N ARG A 99 18.63 8.05 6.11
CA ARG A 99 18.71 9.51 6.12
C ARG A 99 18.06 10.18 4.91
N GLY A 100 17.81 9.39 3.86
CA GLY A 100 17.23 9.88 2.60
C GLY A 100 15.70 9.87 2.61
N PRO A 101 15.11 10.25 1.46
CA PRO A 101 13.66 10.30 1.33
C PRO A 101 12.99 8.96 1.63
N SER A 102 11.95 9.00 2.44
CA SER A 102 11.16 7.83 2.84
C SER A 102 9.71 8.02 2.43
N LEU A 103 9.20 7.12 1.58
CA LEU A 103 7.82 7.14 1.07
C LEU A 103 6.95 6.17 1.86
N GLU A 104 5.88 6.69 2.48
CA GLU A 104 4.76 5.88 2.97
C GLU A 104 3.66 5.82 1.93
N VAL A 105 3.27 4.61 1.51
CA VAL A 105 2.16 4.36 0.59
C VAL A 105 0.92 4.00 1.40
N GLY A 106 -0.09 4.87 1.36
CA GLY A 106 -1.28 4.80 2.20
C GLY A 106 -1.00 5.29 3.62
N CYS A 107 -0.60 6.56 3.72
CA CYS A 107 -0.12 7.11 4.99
C CYS A 107 -1.23 7.45 6.00
N GLY A 108 -2.50 7.43 5.58
CA GLY A 108 -3.58 7.87 6.45
C GLY A 108 -3.32 9.30 6.97
N THR A 109 -3.37 9.49 8.26
CA THR A 109 -3.10 10.76 8.93
C THR A 109 -1.60 10.95 9.29
N GLY A 110 -0.71 10.11 8.76
CA GLY A 110 0.75 10.29 8.83
C GLY A 110 1.40 9.91 10.15
N CYS A 111 0.97 8.82 10.76
CA CYS A 111 1.48 8.40 12.07
C CYS A 111 2.98 8.07 12.11
N PHE A 112 3.65 7.90 10.98
CA PHE A 112 5.09 7.65 10.87
C PHE A 112 5.92 8.91 10.54
N ALA A 113 5.30 10.06 10.29
CA ALA A 113 5.99 11.27 9.82
C ALA A 113 7.10 11.77 10.75
N GLU A 114 6.99 11.54 12.07
CA GLU A 114 8.00 11.94 13.05
C GLU A 114 9.15 10.92 13.22
N ILE A 115 8.95 9.71 12.67
CA ILE A 115 9.90 8.60 12.82
C ILE A 115 10.81 8.51 11.61
N MET A 116 10.24 8.72 10.42
CA MET A 116 10.96 8.48 9.17
C MET A 116 11.71 9.73 8.72
N PRO A 117 12.98 9.59 8.30
CA PRO A 117 13.73 10.72 7.77
C PRO A 117 13.18 11.16 6.41
N ASP A 118 13.19 12.47 6.17
CA ASP A 118 12.77 13.08 4.90
C ASP A 118 11.46 12.48 4.38
N TYR A 119 10.46 12.42 5.27
CA TYR A 119 9.21 11.69 5.09
C TYR A 119 8.33 12.28 3.99
N ILE A 120 7.79 11.41 3.15
CA ILE A 120 6.77 11.70 2.13
C ILE A 120 5.59 10.77 2.37
N GLY A 121 4.42 11.34 2.73
CA GLY A 121 3.18 10.58 2.86
C GLY A 121 2.35 10.65 1.58
N LEU A 122 2.07 9.50 0.96
CA LEU A 122 1.13 9.39 -0.15
C LEU A 122 -0.16 8.74 0.34
N GLU A 123 -1.29 9.39 0.07
CA GLU A 123 -2.62 8.90 0.44
C GLU A 123 -3.64 9.20 -0.65
N TYR A 124 -4.60 8.31 -0.83
CA TYR A 124 -5.67 8.47 -1.81
C TYR A 124 -6.75 9.46 -1.35
N SER A 125 -7.05 9.48 -0.04
CA SER A 125 -7.98 10.43 0.58
C SER A 125 -7.32 11.77 0.86
N LEU A 126 -7.88 12.83 0.28
CA LEU A 126 -7.43 14.19 0.57
C LEU A 126 -7.80 14.61 2.00
N SER A 127 -8.98 14.20 2.49
CA SER A 127 -9.43 14.49 3.86
C SER A 127 -8.45 14.00 4.91
N SER A 128 -7.88 12.82 4.71
CA SER A 128 -6.85 12.25 5.56
C SER A 128 -5.58 13.12 5.63
N LEU A 129 -5.11 13.59 4.49
CA LEU A 129 -3.92 14.44 4.39
C LEU A 129 -4.14 15.85 4.94
N LEU A 130 -5.38 16.30 5.01
CA LEU A 130 -5.77 17.59 5.59
C LEU A 130 -6.09 17.52 7.08
N ALA A 131 -5.89 16.36 7.72
CA ALA A 131 -6.09 16.17 9.15
C ALA A 131 -5.19 17.12 9.96
N GLU A 132 -5.74 17.66 11.05
CA GLU A 132 -5.01 18.55 11.96
C GLU A 132 -3.76 17.86 12.54
N GLY A 133 -2.66 18.58 12.60
CA GLY A 133 -1.37 18.07 13.12
C GLY A 133 -0.50 17.36 12.09
N PHE A 134 -0.90 17.33 10.82
CA PHE A 134 -0.11 16.69 9.75
C PHE A 134 0.56 17.72 8.80
N GLU A 135 0.53 19.00 9.13
CA GLU A 135 0.97 20.08 8.21
C GLU A 135 2.49 20.15 8.01
N SER A 136 3.29 19.63 8.94
CA SER A 136 4.75 19.74 8.92
C SER A 136 5.45 18.74 7.99
N ALA A 137 4.75 17.77 7.45
CA ALA A 137 5.32 16.72 6.59
C ALA A 137 5.03 16.95 5.11
N SER A 138 5.86 16.37 4.23
CA SER A 138 5.56 16.28 2.80
C SER A 138 4.36 15.37 2.57
N ARG A 139 3.32 15.88 1.92
CA ARG A 139 2.06 15.16 1.69
C ARG A 139 1.68 15.22 0.23
N VAL A 140 1.22 14.11 -0.33
CA VAL A 140 0.78 14.01 -1.72
C VAL A 140 -0.51 13.21 -1.78
N CYS A 141 -1.58 13.82 -2.27
CA CYS A 141 -2.80 13.09 -2.61
C CYS A 141 -2.58 12.39 -3.95
N GLY A 142 -2.49 11.05 -3.91
CA GLY A 142 -2.10 10.26 -5.08
C GLY A 142 -2.58 8.83 -5.01
N ASP A 143 -2.37 8.11 -6.09
CA ASP A 143 -2.73 6.70 -6.25
C ASP A 143 -1.46 5.83 -6.21
N ALA A 144 -1.48 4.78 -5.39
CA ALA A 144 -0.38 3.82 -5.28
C ALA A 144 -0.02 3.14 -6.61
N ARG A 145 -0.98 3.07 -7.54
CA ARG A 145 -0.79 2.53 -8.89
C ARG A 145 -0.02 3.48 -9.83
N TRP A 146 0.12 4.74 -9.44
CA TRP A 146 0.70 5.81 -10.26
C TRP A 146 1.49 6.77 -9.38
N LEU A 147 2.53 6.26 -8.67
CA LEU A 147 3.31 7.07 -7.72
C LEU A 147 3.90 8.30 -8.42
N PRO A 148 3.55 9.52 -7.97
CA PRO A 148 4.00 10.75 -8.62
C PRO A 148 5.43 11.13 -8.18
N LEU A 149 6.35 10.19 -8.27
CA LEU A 149 7.75 10.35 -7.88
C LEU A 149 8.68 9.87 -8.99
N ALA A 150 9.87 10.45 -9.02
CA ALA A 150 10.92 10.06 -9.96
C ALA A 150 11.39 8.61 -9.72
N ASP A 151 11.94 8.00 -10.78
CA ASP A 151 12.57 6.68 -10.66
C ASP A 151 13.74 6.74 -9.70
N GLN A 152 13.91 5.69 -8.89
CA GLN A 152 15.03 5.51 -7.98
C GLN A 152 15.31 6.74 -7.08
N SER A 153 14.26 7.44 -6.66
CA SER A 153 14.35 8.71 -5.92
C SER A 153 14.23 8.58 -4.41
N VAL A 154 13.74 7.44 -3.90
CA VAL A 154 13.53 7.24 -2.46
C VAL A 154 14.43 6.14 -1.89
N GLU A 155 14.87 6.32 -0.65
CA GLU A 155 15.73 5.37 0.07
C GLU A 155 14.92 4.25 0.72
N CYS A 156 13.74 4.57 1.22
CA CYS A 156 12.84 3.63 1.85
C CYS A 156 11.43 3.79 1.30
N VAL A 157 10.77 2.69 0.95
CA VAL A 157 9.34 2.63 0.67
C VAL A 157 8.70 1.71 1.70
N PHE A 158 7.62 2.14 2.31
CA PHE A 158 6.89 1.27 3.24
C PHE A 158 5.38 1.45 3.12
N SER A 159 4.64 0.40 3.49
CA SER A 159 3.18 0.39 3.45
C SER A 159 2.62 -0.59 4.47
N PHE A 160 1.68 -0.12 5.28
CA PHE A 160 1.00 -0.89 6.31
C PHE A 160 -0.52 -0.81 6.13
N ASN A 161 -1.20 -1.97 6.12
CA ASN A 161 -2.66 -2.08 6.03
C ASN A 161 -3.29 -1.19 4.93
N THR A 162 -2.73 -1.24 3.71
CA THR A 162 -3.15 -0.39 2.59
C THR A 162 -3.27 -1.17 1.28
N LEU A 163 -2.29 -2.02 0.96
CA LEU A 163 -2.19 -2.63 -0.37
C LEU A 163 -3.34 -3.60 -0.68
N GLU A 164 -4.00 -4.13 0.34
CA GLU A 164 -5.24 -4.92 0.23
C GLU A 164 -6.42 -4.12 -0.32
N HIS A 165 -6.37 -2.78 -0.18
CA HIS A 165 -7.40 -1.86 -0.67
C HIS A 165 -7.07 -1.27 -2.04
N VAL A 166 -5.91 -1.61 -2.63
CA VAL A 166 -5.49 -1.08 -3.93
C VAL A 166 -6.01 -1.97 -5.06
N PRO A 167 -6.91 -1.48 -5.93
CA PRO A 167 -7.29 -2.18 -7.15
C PRO A 167 -6.06 -2.30 -8.07
N ASP A 168 -5.82 -3.47 -8.65
CA ASP A 168 -4.59 -3.75 -9.41
C ASP A 168 -3.31 -3.49 -8.59
N VAL A 169 -3.22 -4.15 -7.48
CA VAL A 169 -2.06 -4.09 -6.57
C VAL A 169 -0.75 -4.51 -7.25
N GLY A 170 -0.80 -5.26 -8.35
CA GLY A 170 0.38 -5.60 -9.14
C GLY A 170 1.07 -4.37 -9.73
N THR A 171 0.31 -3.39 -10.19
CA THR A 171 0.82 -2.10 -10.65
C THR A 171 1.43 -1.30 -9.49
N ALA A 172 0.81 -1.30 -8.30
CA ALA A 172 1.38 -0.64 -7.13
C ALA A 172 2.74 -1.26 -6.71
N PHE A 173 2.87 -2.59 -6.77
CA PHE A 173 4.14 -3.28 -6.52
C PHE A 173 5.23 -2.85 -7.51
N SER A 174 4.87 -2.71 -8.79
CA SER A 174 5.78 -2.23 -9.83
C SER A 174 6.21 -0.79 -9.60
N GLU A 175 5.31 0.08 -9.16
CA GLU A 175 5.58 1.46 -8.86
C GLU A 175 6.50 1.64 -7.64
N MET A 176 6.26 0.86 -6.58
CA MET A 176 7.15 0.85 -5.42
C MET A 176 8.57 0.39 -5.81
N ASP A 177 8.69 -0.61 -6.70
CA ASP A 177 9.99 -0.99 -7.27
C ASP A 177 10.62 0.16 -8.06
N ARG A 178 9.87 0.84 -8.92
CA ARG A 178 10.36 1.92 -9.76
C ARG A 178 10.96 3.07 -8.95
N VAL A 179 10.24 3.55 -7.94
CA VAL A 179 10.65 4.73 -7.16
C VAL A 179 11.77 4.43 -6.17
N LEU A 180 11.90 3.18 -5.71
CA LEU A 180 12.93 2.77 -4.76
C LEU A 180 14.30 2.73 -5.43
N ARG A 181 15.30 3.40 -4.84
CA ARG A 181 16.68 3.38 -5.33
C ARG A 181 17.34 2.02 -5.10
N ARG A 182 18.41 1.73 -5.82
CA ARG A 182 19.30 0.58 -5.53
C ARG A 182 19.89 0.72 -4.12
N GLY A 183 20.00 -0.40 -3.42
CA GLY A 183 20.43 -0.45 -2.02
C GLY A 183 19.34 0.02 -1.03
N GLY A 184 18.23 0.55 -1.52
CA GLY A 184 17.11 1.02 -0.69
C GLY A 184 16.29 -0.13 -0.09
N TYR A 185 15.40 0.20 0.83
CA TYR A 185 14.62 -0.76 1.61
C TYR A 185 13.13 -0.67 1.29
N LEU A 186 12.48 -1.82 1.21
CA LEU A 186 11.05 -1.96 1.08
C LEU A 186 10.49 -2.69 2.29
N VAL A 187 9.54 -2.07 3.01
CA VAL A 187 8.92 -2.64 4.22
C VAL A 187 7.42 -2.74 4.03
N LEU A 188 6.90 -3.96 4.01
CA LEU A 188 5.50 -4.22 3.70
C LEU A 188 4.81 -5.06 4.79
N LYS A 189 3.62 -4.64 5.19
CA LYS A 189 2.70 -5.43 6.01
C LYS A 189 1.25 -5.05 5.70
N PRO A 190 0.75 -5.37 4.49
CA PRO A 190 -0.69 -5.29 4.24
C PRO A 190 -1.42 -6.37 5.04
N ALA A 191 -2.74 -6.35 5.05
CA ALA A 191 -3.52 -7.48 5.51
C ALA A 191 -3.36 -8.66 4.53
N TRP A 192 -2.27 -9.41 4.73
CA TRP A 192 -1.98 -10.58 3.90
C TRP A 192 -3.11 -11.59 3.93
N HIS A 193 -3.44 -12.17 2.79
CA HIS A 193 -4.43 -13.24 2.68
C HIS A 193 -5.87 -12.83 3.01
N CYS A 194 -6.27 -11.59 2.70
CA CYS A 194 -7.68 -11.22 2.72
C CYS A 194 -8.52 -12.25 1.95
N THR A 195 -9.69 -12.57 2.46
CA THR A 195 -10.48 -13.67 1.94
C THR A 195 -11.91 -13.25 1.64
N ARG A 196 -12.49 -13.88 0.62
CA ARG A 196 -13.87 -13.64 0.22
C ARG A 196 -14.89 -13.82 1.35
N TYR A 197 -14.65 -14.73 2.29
CA TYR A 197 -15.59 -14.93 3.41
C TYR A 197 -15.57 -13.74 4.41
N ILE A 198 -14.49 -12.93 4.43
CA ILE A 198 -14.43 -11.68 5.18
C ILE A 198 -15.24 -10.59 4.46
N THR A 199 -14.98 -10.36 3.17
CA THR A 199 -15.71 -9.34 2.40
C THR A 199 -17.20 -9.69 2.23
N GLU A 200 -17.59 -10.96 2.33
CA GLU A 200 -18.98 -11.42 2.39
C GLU A 200 -19.57 -11.38 3.82
N LEU A 201 -18.85 -10.87 4.82
CA LEU A 201 -19.26 -10.78 6.23
C LEU A 201 -19.67 -12.13 6.86
N ILE A 202 -19.29 -13.27 6.29
CA ILE A 202 -19.72 -14.61 6.74
C ILE A 202 -19.45 -14.86 8.23
N PRO A 203 -18.34 -14.39 8.84
CA PRO A 203 -18.08 -14.61 10.27
C PRO A 203 -19.11 -13.99 11.20
N ILE A 204 -19.66 -12.82 10.84
CA ILE A 204 -20.53 -12.03 11.72
C ILE A 204 -22.02 -12.18 11.42
N LEU A 205 -22.41 -12.42 10.16
CA LEU A 205 -23.82 -12.62 9.77
C LEU A 205 -24.39 -13.87 10.45
N SER A 206 -25.67 -13.83 10.84
CA SER A 206 -26.37 -14.98 11.38
C SER A 206 -26.60 -16.06 10.31
N TYR A 207 -26.84 -17.33 10.72
CA TYR A 207 -27.11 -18.39 9.77
C TYR A 207 -28.38 -18.15 8.93
N ALA A 208 -29.34 -17.36 9.44
CA ALA A 208 -30.57 -17.02 8.72
C ALA A 208 -30.29 -16.11 7.50
N GLU A 209 -29.31 -15.24 7.58
CA GLU A 209 -28.93 -14.27 6.55
C GLU A 209 -28.04 -14.89 5.46
N LEU A 210 -27.50 -16.07 5.68
CA LEU A 210 -26.55 -16.73 4.78
C LEU A 210 -27.26 -17.68 3.81
N ASN A 211 -26.78 -17.70 2.56
CA ASN A 211 -27.16 -18.74 1.60
C ASN A 211 -26.49 -20.08 1.94
N VAL A 212 -26.89 -21.16 1.23
CA VAL A 212 -26.42 -22.54 1.50
C VAL A 212 -24.90 -22.65 1.43
N ARG A 213 -24.26 -22.05 0.40
CA ARG A 213 -22.79 -22.04 0.26
C ARG A 213 -22.12 -21.34 1.44
N GLN A 214 -22.62 -20.16 1.81
CA GLN A 214 -22.07 -19.38 2.91
C GLN A 214 -22.24 -20.07 4.27
N LYS A 215 -23.37 -20.76 4.50
CA LYS A 215 -23.58 -21.58 5.71
C LYS A 215 -22.52 -22.69 5.82
N LEU A 216 -22.23 -23.37 4.71
CA LEU A 216 -21.20 -24.39 4.67
C LEU A 216 -19.81 -23.79 4.97
N VAL A 217 -19.48 -22.65 4.33
CA VAL A 217 -18.22 -21.93 4.60
C VAL A 217 -18.14 -21.55 6.07
N LYS A 218 -19.22 -21.00 6.65
CA LYS A 218 -19.27 -20.60 8.08
C LYS A 218 -19.01 -21.79 9.01
N ALA A 219 -19.65 -22.94 8.75
CA ALA A 219 -19.44 -24.15 9.52
C ALA A 219 -17.99 -24.67 9.43
N LEU A 220 -17.34 -24.48 8.28
CA LEU A 220 -15.96 -24.91 8.05
C LEU A 220 -14.89 -23.88 8.45
N LEU A 221 -15.26 -22.67 8.91
CA LEU A 221 -14.30 -21.63 9.29
C LEU A 221 -13.24 -22.10 10.33
N PRO A 222 -13.57 -22.89 11.37
CA PRO A 222 -12.55 -23.36 12.30
C PRO A 222 -11.46 -24.20 11.61
N LEU A 223 -11.86 -25.03 10.66
CA LEU A 223 -10.93 -25.84 9.86
C LEU A 223 -10.12 -24.95 8.89
N ILE A 224 -10.79 -24.10 8.12
CA ILE A 224 -10.16 -23.20 7.11
C ILE A 224 -9.14 -22.27 7.77
N ARG A 225 -9.43 -21.81 8.99
CA ARG A 225 -8.54 -20.91 9.76
C ARG A 225 -7.41 -21.66 10.45
N SER A 226 -7.47 -22.99 10.57
CA SER A 226 -6.45 -23.77 11.26
C SER A 226 -5.08 -23.69 10.56
N LYS A 227 -4.00 -23.71 11.35
CA LYS A 227 -2.62 -23.72 10.85
C LYS A 227 -2.35 -24.94 9.96
N VAL A 228 -2.91 -26.11 10.33
CA VAL A 228 -2.74 -27.36 9.59
C VAL A 228 -3.33 -27.24 8.20
N TYR A 229 -4.59 -26.80 8.08
CA TYR A 229 -5.25 -26.60 6.77
C TYR A 229 -4.47 -25.59 5.90
N LYS A 230 -4.09 -24.44 6.47
CA LYS A 230 -3.30 -23.44 5.77
C LYS A 230 -1.96 -23.98 5.28
N CYS A 231 -1.27 -24.78 6.10
CA CYS A 231 -0.02 -25.40 5.72
C CYS A 231 -0.21 -26.40 4.57
N LEU A 232 -1.18 -27.32 4.70
CA LEU A 232 -1.46 -28.34 3.69
C LEU A 232 -1.90 -27.75 2.34
N THR A 233 -2.62 -26.64 2.33
CA THR A 233 -3.13 -26.04 1.09
C THR A 233 -2.15 -25.04 0.48
N ARG A 234 -1.45 -24.23 1.28
CA ARG A 234 -0.59 -23.15 0.77
C ARG A 234 0.81 -23.61 0.42
N VAL A 235 1.43 -24.46 1.26
CA VAL A 235 2.85 -24.84 1.10
C VAL A 235 3.11 -25.53 -0.25
N PRO A 236 2.34 -26.54 -0.69
CA PRO A 236 2.56 -27.16 -1.99
C PRO A 236 2.43 -26.18 -3.16
N VAL A 237 1.43 -25.29 -3.10
CA VAL A 237 1.21 -24.26 -4.12
C VAL A 237 2.40 -23.29 -4.19
N ARG A 238 2.91 -22.85 -3.04
CA ARG A 238 4.06 -21.93 -2.95
C ARG A 238 5.35 -22.57 -3.44
N ILE A 239 5.58 -23.85 -3.15
CA ILE A 239 6.72 -24.62 -3.70
C ILE A 239 6.63 -24.67 -5.22
N ALA A 240 5.49 -25.13 -5.76
CA ALA A 240 5.28 -25.19 -7.19
C ALA A 240 5.43 -23.82 -7.86
N ARG A 241 4.91 -22.78 -7.22
CA ARG A 241 5.05 -21.40 -7.69
C ARG A 241 6.49 -20.93 -7.74
N ARG A 242 7.27 -21.21 -6.69
CA ARG A 242 8.69 -20.86 -6.63
C ARG A 242 9.51 -21.54 -7.74
N ILE A 243 9.21 -22.81 -8.04
CA ILE A 243 9.88 -23.57 -9.11
C ILE A 243 9.53 -23.01 -10.49
N ALA A 244 8.26 -22.63 -10.69
CA ALA A 244 7.75 -22.14 -11.98
C ALA A 244 7.95 -20.63 -12.20
N SER A 245 8.49 -19.90 -11.21
CA SER A 245 8.60 -18.45 -11.26
C SER A 245 9.83 -17.99 -12.05
N SER A 246 9.71 -16.89 -12.77
CA SER A 246 10.79 -16.24 -13.52
C SER A 246 11.02 -14.79 -13.04
N ALA A 247 12.15 -14.19 -13.41
CA ALA A 247 12.57 -12.85 -12.99
C ALA A 247 11.52 -11.76 -13.22
N ASN A 248 10.74 -11.86 -14.29
CA ASN A 248 9.72 -10.85 -14.66
C ASN A 248 8.27 -11.35 -14.44
N ALA A 249 8.09 -12.42 -13.66
CA ALA A 249 6.74 -12.91 -13.38
C ALA A 249 5.89 -11.83 -12.70
N PRO A 250 4.64 -11.62 -13.16
CA PRO A 250 3.74 -10.68 -12.50
C PRO A 250 3.38 -11.16 -11.09
N LEU A 251 3.04 -10.22 -10.21
CA LEU A 251 2.47 -10.54 -8.91
C LEU A 251 1.16 -11.34 -9.12
N ARG A 252 1.02 -12.47 -8.42
CA ARG A 252 -0.26 -13.18 -8.34
C ARG A 252 -1.03 -12.71 -7.12
N TRP A 253 -2.24 -12.29 -7.37
CA TRP A 253 -3.18 -11.86 -6.34
C TRP A 253 -4.60 -12.22 -6.73
N GLY A 254 -5.51 -12.27 -5.77
CA GLY A 254 -6.93 -12.54 -6.00
C GLY A 254 -7.74 -11.27 -5.90
N ARG A 255 -8.66 -11.03 -6.84
CA ARG A 255 -9.62 -9.94 -6.74
C ARG A 255 -10.73 -10.30 -5.75
N LEU A 256 -11.06 -9.36 -4.88
CA LEU A 256 -12.18 -9.43 -3.95
C LEU A 256 -13.23 -8.38 -4.30
N THR A 257 -14.46 -8.60 -3.85
CA THR A 257 -15.53 -7.59 -3.92
C THR A 257 -15.61 -6.96 -2.54
N PRO A 258 -15.29 -5.67 -2.39
CA PRO A 258 -15.30 -5.01 -1.10
C PRO A 258 -16.72 -4.84 -0.57
N TYR A 259 -16.84 -4.75 0.75
CA TYR A 259 -18.07 -4.38 1.42
C TYR A 259 -17.91 -2.98 2.04
N HIS A 260 -18.81 -2.06 1.70
CA HIS A 260 -18.82 -0.67 2.14
C HIS A 260 -20.07 -0.32 2.97
N GLY A 261 -20.73 -1.30 3.55
CA GLY A 261 -21.96 -1.08 4.36
C GLY A 261 -21.68 -0.79 5.84
N GLU A 262 -22.77 -0.70 6.63
CA GLU A 262 -22.69 -0.34 8.04
C GLU A 262 -22.07 -1.43 8.96
N ALA A 263 -22.23 -2.70 8.61
CA ALA A 263 -21.64 -3.80 9.38
C ALA A 263 -20.14 -3.85 9.15
N TRP A 264 -19.34 -3.64 10.21
CA TRP A 264 -17.90 -3.56 10.06
C TRP A 264 -17.20 -4.81 10.63
N ILE A 265 -16.25 -5.33 9.86
CA ILE A 265 -15.25 -6.30 10.27
C ILE A 265 -13.95 -5.93 9.55
N SER A 266 -12.79 -6.09 10.21
CA SER A 266 -11.48 -5.78 9.62
C SER A 266 -11.33 -6.43 8.25
N ASP A 267 -10.86 -5.66 7.28
CA ASP A 267 -10.58 -6.06 5.89
C ASP A 267 -11.83 -6.46 5.07
N ALA A 268 -13.04 -6.07 5.51
CA ALA A 268 -14.27 -6.30 4.72
C ALA A 268 -14.27 -5.49 3.42
N ASP A 269 -13.61 -4.35 3.42
CA ASP A 269 -13.43 -3.43 2.29
C ASP A 269 -12.22 -3.76 1.41
N ALA A 270 -11.53 -4.90 1.66
CA ALA A 270 -10.41 -5.33 0.84
C ALA A 270 -10.84 -5.67 -0.59
N VAL A 271 -10.09 -5.19 -1.57
CA VAL A 271 -10.27 -5.46 -3.00
C VAL A 271 -9.25 -6.47 -3.54
N ALA A 272 -8.16 -6.68 -2.82
CA ALA A 272 -7.07 -7.57 -3.22
C ALA A 272 -6.73 -8.58 -2.12
N SER A 273 -6.57 -9.85 -2.52
CA SER A 273 -6.03 -10.92 -1.69
C SER A 273 -4.60 -11.20 -2.12
N ILE A 274 -3.64 -10.85 -1.29
CA ILE A 274 -2.21 -10.98 -1.59
C ILE A 274 -1.64 -12.08 -0.68
N ASP A 275 -0.99 -13.09 -1.27
CA ASP A 275 -0.24 -14.08 -0.51
C ASP A 275 1.13 -13.49 -0.12
N CYS A 276 1.51 -13.55 1.17
CA CYS A 276 2.78 -13.00 1.66
C CYS A 276 3.99 -13.58 0.90
N HIS A 277 3.99 -14.88 0.61
CA HIS A 277 5.02 -15.52 -0.20
C HIS A 277 5.07 -14.96 -1.64
N GLU A 278 3.92 -14.69 -2.27
CA GLU A 278 3.88 -14.09 -3.62
C GLU A 278 4.47 -12.67 -3.61
N GLY A 279 4.18 -11.88 -2.57
CA GLY A 279 4.79 -10.56 -2.38
C GLY A 279 6.30 -10.63 -2.25
N ILE A 280 6.82 -11.55 -1.42
CA ILE A 280 8.26 -11.79 -1.29
C ILE A 280 8.85 -12.26 -2.61
N LEU A 281 8.25 -13.26 -3.25
CA LEU A 281 8.73 -13.87 -4.48
C LEU A 281 8.81 -12.87 -5.63
N TYR A 282 7.82 -11.96 -5.73
CA TYR A 282 7.79 -10.89 -6.72
C TYR A 282 9.09 -10.06 -6.71
N TYR A 283 9.54 -9.63 -5.54
CA TYR A 283 10.72 -8.80 -5.39
C TYR A 283 12.02 -9.62 -5.43
N VAL A 284 12.07 -10.80 -4.81
CA VAL A 284 13.25 -11.67 -4.84
C VAL A 284 13.63 -12.06 -6.27
N ASN A 285 12.64 -12.32 -7.12
CA ASN A 285 12.87 -12.60 -8.55
C ASN A 285 13.40 -11.38 -9.33
N ARG A 286 13.26 -10.18 -8.78
CA ARG A 286 13.80 -8.91 -9.34
C ARG A 286 15.12 -8.48 -8.72
N GLY A 287 15.78 -9.39 -7.97
CA GLY A 287 17.11 -9.16 -7.39
C GLY A 287 17.10 -8.55 -6.00
N TYR A 288 15.95 -8.53 -5.31
CA TYR A 288 15.92 -8.12 -3.91
C TYR A 288 16.39 -9.23 -2.98
N THR A 289 17.05 -8.83 -1.90
CA THR A 289 17.34 -9.71 -0.75
C THR A 289 16.23 -9.56 0.29
N CYS A 290 15.60 -10.67 0.68
CA CYS A 290 14.60 -10.66 1.75
C CYS A 290 15.29 -10.79 3.11
N LEU A 291 15.33 -9.69 3.87
CA LEU A 291 16.02 -9.63 5.16
C LEU A 291 15.19 -10.29 6.28
N SER A 292 13.86 -10.12 6.28
CA SER A 292 12.97 -10.73 7.26
C SER A 292 12.85 -12.24 7.10
N HIS A 293 12.93 -12.75 5.87
CA HIS A 293 12.81 -14.17 5.52
C HIS A 293 14.01 -14.60 4.65
N PRO A 294 15.22 -14.76 5.23
CA PRO A 294 16.46 -14.89 4.48
C PRO A 294 16.60 -16.23 3.75
N THR A 295 15.78 -17.24 4.08
CA THR A 295 15.85 -18.56 3.41
C THR A 295 14.58 -18.88 2.65
N GLY A 296 14.69 -19.68 1.57
CA GLY A 296 13.55 -20.13 0.79
C GLY A 296 12.46 -20.81 1.62
N ILE A 297 12.85 -21.58 2.65
CA ILE A 297 11.89 -22.23 3.56
C ILE A 297 11.11 -21.18 4.35
N ARG A 298 11.78 -20.18 4.95
CA ARG A 298 11.11 -19.11 5.69
C ARG A 298 10.17 -18.33 4.78
N GLN A 299 10.57 -18.05 3.55
CA GLN A 299 9.72 -17.38 2.56
C GLN A 299 8.46 -18.21 2.23
N ILE A 300 8.61 -19.53 2.03
CA ILE A 300 7.47 -20.44 1.79
C ILE A 300 6.53 -20.50 2.99
N LEU A 301 7.05 -20.44 4.20
CA LEU A 301 6.26 -20.48 5.44
C LEU A 301 5.75 -19.11 5.90
N ALA A 302 6.11 -18.02 5.24
CA ALA A 302 5.68 -16.66 5.58
C ALA A 302 4.15 -16.56 5.70
N GLY A 303 3.67 -15.90 6.73
CA GLY A 303 2.25 -15.77 7.05
C GLY A 303 1.74 -14.34 6.96
N HIS A 304 1.31 -13.80 8.09
CA HIS A 304 0.91 -12.39 8.25
C HIS A 304 2.08 -11.55 8.78
N ASP A 305 3.27 -11.77 8.24
CA ASP A 305 4.50 -11.20 8.77
C ASP A 305 4.79 -9.84 8.15
N LEU A 306 5.56 -9.04 8.87
CA LEU A 306 6.20 -7.87 8.32
C LEU A 306 7.35 -8.32 7.41
N VAL A 307 7.32 -7.86 6.17
CA VAL A 307 8.29 -8.21 5.12
C VAL A 307 9.27 -7.06 4.94
N VAL A 308 10.56 -7.35 5.06
CA VAL A 308 11.66 -6.41 4.80
C VAL A 308 12.48 -6.93 3.65
N LEU A 309 12.66 -6.10 2.63
CA LEU A 309 13.43 -6.40 1.43
C LEU A 309 14.43 -5.26 1.17
N GLN A 310 15.59 -5.61 0.65
CA GLN A 310 16.58 -4.66 0.17
C GLN A 310 16.79 -4.83 -1.33
N LYS A 311 16.70 -3.73 -2.08
CA LYS A 311 16.89 -3.71 -3.54
C LYS A 311 18.36 -3.90 -3.90
N GLY A 312 18.66 -4.83 -4.77
CA GLY A 312 20.02 -5.08 -5.28
C GLY A 312 20.54 -4.02 -6.25
#